data_8abffb7b4109b290409d88210d373864
#
_entry.id   8abffb7b4109b290409d88210d373864
#
_cell.length_a   1.000
_cell.length_b   1.000
_cell.length_c   1.000
_cell.angle_alpha   90.00
_cell.angle_beta   90.00
_cell.angle_gamma   90.00
#
_symmetry.space_group_name_H-M   'P 1'
#
loop_
_entity.id
_entity.type
_entity.pdbx_description
1 polymer ?
#
loop_
_entity_poly.entity_id
_entity_poly.type
_entity_poly.pdbx_seq_one_letter_code
_entity_poly.pdbx_strand_id
1 'polypeptide(L)'
;AAEPTKAAAPAEAKPAAKAPAKPRTVKAPTIRRPAVRRTAVKAAAPAAKEPSLKEVSLDDPSLYINRDISWIEFDRKVLETAMDPEIPLLNRVLFLSIFYNNLDEFFMVRVMNVQRQARSGAEPTGPDKMPPARQLSEIRRKVTEILEEAENLWIDTLKPELETKGIRFAKYSALNAAQKKEMNRYFDEDIFPVLTPQAVDKGRPFPMISNT
;
A
#
# COMPACT_ATOMS: atom_id res chain seq x y z
N ALA A 1 52.21 -29.39 35.21
CA ALA A 1 51.72 -28.51 36.25
C ALA A 1 50.30 -28.07 35.97
N ALA A 2 49.43 -28.57 36.83
CA ALA A 2 48.12 -28.06 37.26
C ALA A 2 47.14 -27.36 36.24
N GLU A 3 46.10 -28.10 35.87
CA GLU A 3 44.83 -27.55 35.43
C GLU A 3 44.07 -26.83 36.57
N PRO A 4 43.34 -25.77 36.34
CA PRO A 4 42.34 -25.32 37.29
C PRO A 4 40.93 -25.74 36.86
N THR A 5 40.26 -26.28 37.77
CA THR A 5 38.93 -26.80 37.99
C THR A 5 37.81 -25.88 37.44
N LYS A 6 36.90 -26.49 36.70
CA LYS A 6 35.64 -25.97 36.20
C LYS A 6 34.64 -25.78 37.34
N ALA A 7 34.29 -24.55 37.68
CA ALA A 7 33.21 -24.22 38.60
C ALA A 7 31.84 -24.31 37.90
N ALA A 8 30.95 -25.10 38.47
CA ALA A 8 29.56 -25.26 38.02
C ALA A 8 28.70 -24.07 38.44
N ALA A 9 27.92 -23.51 37.48
CA ALA A 9 26.91 -22.52 37.76
C ALA A 9 25.63 -23.16 38.34
N PRO A 10 24.91 -22.50 39.26
CA PRO A 10 23.68 -23.05 39.83
C PRO A 10 22.50 -22.94 38.85
N ALA A 11 21.68 -23.98 38.85
CA ALA A 11 20.45 -24.09 38.05
C ALA A 11 19.38 -23.10 38.54
N GLU A 12 18.93 -22.21 37.66
CA GLU A 12 17.74 -21.38 37.89
C GLU A 12 16.47 -22.21 37.76
N ALA A 13 15.64 -22.16 38.80
CA ALA A 13 14.35 -22.80 38.89
C ALA A 13 13.33 -22.04 38.00
N LYS A 14 12.66 -22.75 37.10
CA LYS A 14 11.52 -22.23 36.31
C LYS A 14 10.33 -21.94 37.23
N PRO A 15 9.67 -20.76 37.13
CA PRO A 15 8.39 -20.53 37.81
C PRO A 15 7.27 -21.30 37.14
N ALA A 16 6.46 -21.96 37.96
CA ALA A 16 5.29 -22.74 37.55
C ALA A 16 4.22 -21.86 36.89
N ALA A 17 3.74 -22.31 35.73
CA ALA A 17 2.64 -21.68 35.00
C ALA A 17 1.35 -21.79 35.81
N LYS A 18 0.72 -20.65 36.14
CA LYS A 18 -0.64 -20.59 36.69
C LYS A 18 -1.66 -20.90 35.60
N ALA A 19 -2.60 -21.82 35.89
CA ALA A 19 -3.70 -22.18 35.03
C ALA A 19 -4.62 -20.97 34.74
N PRO A 20 -5.23 -20.89 33.52
CA PRO A 20 -6.12 -19.78 33.17
C PRO A 20 -7.42 -19.81 33.95
N ALA A 21 -7.81 -18.67 34.51
CA ALA A 21 -9.07 -18.48 35.22
C ALA A 21 -10.25 -18.58 34.25
N LYS A 22 -11.34 -19.26 34.69
CA LYS A 22 -12.58 -19.39 33.94
C LYS A 22 -13.25 -18.02 33.71
N PRO A 23 -13.87 -17.76 32.55
CA PRO A 23 -14.52 -16.48 32.27
C PRO A 23 -15.75 -16.29 33.16
N ARG A 24 -15.80 -15.13 33.82
CA ARG A 24 -16.94 -14.68 34.61
C ARG A 24 -18.06 -14.23 33.66
N THR A 25 -19.18 -14.94 33.68
CA THR A 25 -20.40 -14.52 33.00
C THR A 25 -20.99 -13.30 33.70
N VAL A 26 -20.94 -12.15 33.03
CA VAL A 26 -21.63 -10.93 33.44
C VAL A 26 -23.04 -10.96 32.84
N LYS A 27 -24.07 -11.01 33.71
CA LYS A 27 -25.46 -10.89 33.26
C LYS A 27 -25.71 -9.43 32.81
N ALA A 28 -26.19 -9.30 31.57
CA ALA A 28 -26.59 -8.01 31.02
C ALA A 28 -27.78 -7.39 31.80
N PRO A 29 -27.84 -6.07 32.04
CA PRO A 29 -28.96 -5.45 32.68
C PRO A 29 -30.19 -5.43 31.78
N THR A 30 -31.31 -5.89 32.32
CA THR A 30 -32.63 -5.87 31.67
C THR A 30 -33.16 -4.44 31.64
N ILE A 31 -33.09 -3.80 30.49
CA ILE A 31 -33.69 -2.48 30.26
C ILE A 31 -35.21 -2.68 30.07
N ARG A 32 -36.03 -2.29 31.08
CA ARG A 32 -37.48 -2.22 30.92
C ARG A 32 -37.82 -1.02 30.00
N ARG A 33 -38.37 -1.30 28.83
CA ARG A 33 -38.97 -0.28 27.96
C ARG A 33 -40.26 0.24 28.57
N PRO A 34 -40.49 1.55 28.63
CA PRO A 34 -41.77 2.09 29.05
C PRO A 34 -42.85 1.79 27.99
N ALA A 35 -44.03 1.44 28.44
CA ALA A 35 -45.20 1.17 27.59
C ALA A 35 -45.65 2.46 26.88
N VAL A 36 -45.50 2.51 25.58
CA VAL A 36 -46.01 3.60 24.75
C VAL A 36 -47.51 3.38 24.54
N ARG A 37 -48.29 4.33 25.02
CA ARG A 37 -49.76 4.41 24.88
C ARG A 37 -50.10 4.57 23.39
N ARG A 38 -50.70 3.54 22.78
CA ARG A 38 -51.18 3.59 21.40
C ARG A 38 -52.39 4.52 21.29
N THR A 39 -52.18 5.72 20.79
CA THR A 39 -53.26 6.55 20.28
C THR A 39 -53.65 6.05 18.88
N ALA A 40 -54.93 5.78 18.68
CA ALA A 40 -55.46 5.34 17.41
C ALA A 40 -55.26 6.44 16.37
N VAL A 41 -54.44 6.18 15.36
CA VAL A 41 -54.27 7.06 14.20
C VAL A 41 -55.34 6.71 13.18
N LYS A 42 -56.13 7.76 12.84
CA LYS A 42 -57.18 7.79 11.87
C LYS A 42 -56.66 7.33 10.49
N ALA A 43 -57.48 6.56 9.75
CA ALA A 43 -57.14 5.97 8.47
C ALA A 43 -56.43 6.96 7.51
N ALA A 44 -55.27 6.55 7.04
CA ALA A 44 -54.46 7.29 6.09
C ALA A 44 -54.99 7.15 4.65
N ALA A 45 -54.76 8.19 3.87
CA ALA A 45 -55.02 8.33 2.45
C ALA A 45 -54.40 7.19 1.60
N PRO A 46 -54.82 6.97 0.35
CA PRO A 46 -54.37 5.85 -0.47
C PRO A 46 -52.84 5.87 -0.64
N ALA A 47 -52.25 4.71 -0.40
CA ALA A 47 -50.81 4.47 -0.52
C ALA A 47 -50.31 4.97 -1.88
N ALA A 48 -49.35 5.89 -1.86
CA ALA A 48 -48.54 6.21 -3.04
C ALA A 48 -47.90 4.89 -3.52
N LYS A 49 -48.05 4.59 -4.80
CA LYS A 49 -47.42 3.42 -5.42
C LYS A 49 -45.93 3.51 -5.16
N GLU A 50 -45.42 2.53 -4.45
CA GLU A 50 -43.95 2.36 -4.30
C GLU A 50 -43.35 2.36 -5.70
N PRO A 51 -42.24 3.08 -5.95
CA PRO A 51 -41.58 3.04 -7.24
C PRO A 51 -41.20 1.58 -7.48
N SER A 52 -41.71 0.99 -8.57
CA SER A 52 -41.31 -0.35 -8.97
C SER A 52 -39.79 -0.34 -9.18
N LEU A 53 -39.06 -1.10 -8.36
CA LEU A 53 -37.66 -1.37 -8.62
C LEU A 53 -37.60 -1.96 -10.02
N LYS A 54 -37.04 -1.20 -10.98
CA LYS A 54 -36.74 -1.77 -12.30
C LYS A 54 -35.85 -2.96 -12.05
N GLU A 55 -36.24 -4.14 -12.56
CA GLU A 55 -35.35 -5.29 -12.56
C GLU A 55 -34.08 -4.88 -13.31
N VAL A 56 -33.00 -4.72 -12.56
CA VAL A 56 -31.69 -4.37 -13.12
C VAL A 56 -31.02 -5.66 -13.54
N SER A 57 -30.76 -5.82 -14.84
CA SER A 57 -30.02 -6.98 -15.33
C SER A 57 -28.61 -6.97 -14.76
N LEU A 58 -28.17 -8.09 -14.19
CA LEU A 58 -26.78 -8.27 -13.73
C LEU A 58 -25.77 -8.24 -14.88
N ASP A 59 -26.23 -8.30 -16.13
CA ASP A 59 -25.36 -8.15 -17.32
C ASP A 59 -25.13 -6.69 -17.72
N ASP A 60 -25.74 -5.73 -17.00
CA ASP A 60 -25.55 -4.30 -17.29
C ASP A 60 -24.12 -3.87 -16.90
N PRO A 61 -23.29 -3.46 -17.87
CA PRO A 61 -21.90 -3.04 -17.60
C PRO A 61 -21.78 -1.87 -16.62
N SER A 62 -22.82 -1.04 -16.48
CA SER A 62 -22.84 0.12 -15.59
C SER A 62 -22.82 -0.26 -14.09
N LEU A 63 -23.14 -1.51 -13.77
CA LEU A 63 -23.09 -2.04 -12.40
C LEU A 63 -21.69 -2.43 -11.95
N TYR A 64 -20.74 -2.45 -12.86
CA TYR A 64 -19.39 -2.95 -12.60
C TYR A 64 -18.36 -1.84 -12.63
N ILE A 65 -17.49 -1.85 -11.64
CA ILE A 65 -16.31 -0.99 -11.61
C ILE A 65 -15.17 -1.75 -12.28
N ASN A 66 -14.43 -1.08 -13.18
CA ASN A 66 -13.24 -1.68 -13.77
C ASN A 66 -12.24 -2.10 -12.69
N ARG A 67 -11.77 -3.34 -12.75
CA ARG A 67 -10.90 -3.95 -11.73
C ARG A 67 -9.59 -3.18 -11.56
N ASP A 68 -8.97 -2.72 -12.64
CA ASP A 68 -7.67 -2.07 -12.57
C ASP A 68 -7.80 -0.61 -12.10
N ILE A 69 -8.92 0.05 -12.43
CA ILE A 69 -9.26 1.36 -11.87
C ILE A 69 -9.54 1.26 -10.36
N SER A 70 -10.28 0.23 -9.94
CA SER A 70 -10.53 -0.04 -8.52
C SER A 70 -9.24 -0.34 -7.74
N TRP A 71 -8.28 -1.02 -8.38
CA TRP A 71 -6.99 -1.30 -7.77
C TRP A 71 -6.18 -0.02 -7.47
N ILE A 72 -6.26 0.99 -8.34
CA ILE A 72 -5.62 2.29 -8.09
C ILE A 72 -6.22 2.97 -6.85
N GLU A 73 -7.53 2.87 -6.66
CA GLU A 73 -8.18 3.39 -5.44
C GLU A 73 -7.76 2.64 -4.18
N PHE A 74 -7.48 1.34 -4.27
CA PHE A 74 -6.87 0.59 -3.18
C PHE A 74 -5.48 1.14 -2.83
N ASP A 75 -4.63 1.36 -3.84
CA ASP A 75 -3.28 1.88 -3.62
C ASP A 75 -3.28 3.33 -3.10
N ARG A 76 -4.29 4.12 -3.48
CA ARG A 76 -4.56 5.43 -2.86
C ARG A 76 -4.78 5.30 -1.33
N LYS A 77 -5.45 4.25 -0.85
CA LYS A 77 -5.62 4.02 0.59
C LYS A 77 -4.30 3.71 1.30
N VAL A 78 -3.37 3.04 0.62
CA VAL A 78 -2.01 2.84 1.13
C VAL A 78 -1.28 4.19 1.27
N LEU A 79 -1.40 5.07 0.25
CA LEU A 79 -0.84 6.42 0.30
C LEU A 79 -1.48 7.28 1.41
N GLU A 80 -2.81 7.23 1.57
CA GLU A 80 -3.51 7.93 2.66
C GLU A 80 -2.98 7.53 4.05
N THR A 81 -2.59 6.26 4.24
CA THR A 81 -1.94 5.81 5.49
C THR A 81 -0.56 6.47 5.68
N ALA A 82 0.19 6.72 4.61
CA ALA A 82 1.44 7.49 4.69
C ALA A 82 1.20 8.97 5.00
N MET A 83 0.05 9.51 4.63
CA MET A 83 -0.34 10.91 4.89
C MET A 83 -0.81 11.14 6.33
N ASP A 84 -1.29 10.11 7.02
CA ASP A 84 -1.88 10.22 8.35
C ASP A 84 -0.82 10.63 9.41
N PRO A 85 -0.94 11.82 10.03
CA PRO A 85 0.02 12.31 11.03
C PRO A 85 0.00 11.50 12.35
N GLU A 86 -1.05 10.72 12.61
CA GLU A 86 -1.12 9.86 13.80
C GLU A 86 -0.22 8.62 13.67
N ILE A 87 0.21 8.30 12.46
CA ILE A 87 1.14 7.20 12.19
C ILE A 87 2.58 7.65 12.46
N PRO A 88 3.41 6.85 13.14
CA PRO A 88 4.83 7.18 13.37
C PRO A 88 5.59 7.47 12.07
N LEU A 89 6.47 8.49 12.08
CA LEU A 89 7.15 9.01 10.89
C LEU A 89 7.80 7.92 10.01
N LEU A 90 8.55 6.99 10.59
CA LEU A 90 9.20 5.93 9.81
C LEU A 90 8.19 4.93 9.22
N ASN A 91 7.06 4.73 9.87
CA ASN A 91 5.99 3.91 9.30
C ASN A 91 5.32 4.63 8.12
N ARG A 92 5.15 5.95 8.19
CA ARG A 92 4.65 6.75 7.06
C ARG A 92 5.58 6.63 5.85
N VAL A 93 6.90 6.70 6.06
CA VAL A 93 7.90 6.47 5.01
C VAL A 93 7.81 5.05 4.45
N LEU A 94 7.60 4.05 5.32
CA LEU A 94 7.41 2.66 4.90
C LEU A 94 6.14 2.51 4.03
N PHE A 95 5.01 3.10 4.43
CA PHE A 95 3.79 3.06 3.63
C PHE A 95 3.94 3.76 2.28
N LEU A 96 4.68 4.87 2.22
CA LEU A 96 5.03 5.51 0.95
C LEU A 96 5.87 4.59 0.06
N SER A 97 6.83 3.85 0.62
CA SER A 97 7.62 2.85 -0.11
C SER A 97 6.74 1.70 -0.62
N ILE A 98 5.80 1.21 0.20
CA ILE A 98 4.84 0.16 -0.20
C ILE A 98 3.97 0.65 -1.37
N PHE A 99 3.49 1.90 -1.31
CA PHE A 99 2.74 2.52 -2.40
C PHE A 99 3.50 2.47 -3.73
N TYR A 100 4.76 2.91 -3.75
CA TYR A 100 5.57 2.90 -4.97
C TYR A 100 5.86 1.47 -5.47
N ASN A 101 6.13 0.53 -4.58
CA ASN A 101 6.33 -0.87 -4.95
C ASN A 101 5.07 -1.51 -5.56
N ASN A 102 3.92 -1.24 -4.97
CA ASN A 102 2.63 -1.70 -5.48
C ASN A 102 2.37 -1.14 -6.89
N LEU A 103 2.63 0.15 -7.08
CA LEU A 103 2.43 0.81 -8.36
C LEU A 103 3.37 0.24 -9.44
N ASP A 104 4.61 -0.03 -9.09
CA ASP A 104 5.61 -0.64 -9.97
C ASP A 104 5.14 -2.03 -10.46
N GLU A 105 4.71 -2.91 -9.55
CA GLU A 105 4.16 -4.21 -9.89
C GLU A 105 2.89 -4.09 -10.75
N PHE A 106 2.03 -3.14 -10.43
CA PHE A 106 0.83 -2.86 -11.22
C PHE A 106 1.15 -2.52 -12.67
N PHE A 107 2.15 -1.67 -12.91
CA PHE A 107 2.57 -1.32 -14.26
C PHE A 107 3.20 -2.50 -14.99
N MET A 108 4.07 -3.25 -14.33
CA MET A 108 4.74 -4.40 -14.93
C MET A 108 3.80 -5.52 -15.33
N VAL A 109 2.79 -5.81 -14.51
CA VAL A 109 1.92 -6.97 -14.72
C VAL A 109 0.60 -6.57 -15.39
N ARG A 110 -0.13 -5.62 -14.80
CA ARG A 110 -1.50 -5.30 -15.23
C ARG A 110 -1.53 -4.34 -16.40
N VAL A 111 -0.87 -3.21 -16.29
CA VAL A 111 -0.86 -2.18 -17.34
C VAL A 111 -0.24 -2.73 -18.63
N MET A 112 0.84 -3.52 -18.53
CA MET A 112 1.45 -4.18 -19.68
C MET A 112 0.46 -5.11 -20.40
N ASN A 113 -0.38 -5.86 -19.66
CA ASN A 113 -1.40 -6.71 -20.29
C ASN A 113 -2.49 -5.89 -20.98
N VAL A 114 -2.98 -4.81 -20.37
CA VAL A 114 -3.95 -3.89 -20.97
C VAL A 114 -3.36 -3.25 -22.23
N GLN A 115 -2.09 -2.86 -22.19
CA GLN A 115 -1.38 -2.29 -23.34
C GLN A 115 -1.27 -3.30 -24.51
N ARG A 116 -1.02 -4.57 -24.19
CA ARG A 116 -0.99 -5.65 -25.21
C ARG A 116 -2.39 -5.82 -25.84
N GLN A 117 -3.44 -5.84 -25.04
CA GLN A 117 -4.82 -5.91 -25.52
C GLN A 117 -5.18 -4.71 -26.41
N ALA A 118 -4.81 -3.49 -25.99
CA ALA A 118 -5.05 -2.30 -26.78
C ALA A 118 -4.33 -2.35 -28.15
N ARG A 119 -3.10 -2.86 -28.20
CA ARG A 119 -2.33 -3.00 -29.44
C ARG A 119 -2.88 -4.07 -30.40
N SER A 120 -3.45 -5.14 -29.84
CA SER A 120 -4.03 -6.23 -30.65
C SER A 120 -5.46 -5.95 -31.11
N GLY A 121 -6.08 -4.84 -30.67
CA GLY A 121 -7.49 -4.55 -30.93
C GLY A 121 -8.44 -5.55 -30.26
N ALA A 122 -8.02 -6.14 -29.12
CA ALA A 122 -8.84 -7.12 -28.43
C ALA A 122 -10.12 -6.52 -27.84
N GLU A 123 -11.20 -7.30 -27.87
CA GLU A 123 -12.46 -6.94 -27.22
C GLU A 123 -12.31 -6.85 -25.69
N PRO A 124 -13.12 -5.98 -25.06
CA PRO A 124 -13.12 -5.87 -23.60
C PRO A 124 -13.46 -7.20 -22.92
N THR A 125 -12.64 -7.64 -21.99
CA THR A 125 -12.83 -8.92 -21.27
C THR A 125 -13.55 -8.78 -19.93
N GLY A 126 -13.59 -7.57 -19.38
CA GLY A 126 -14.25 -7.28 -18.10
C GLY A 126 -15.78 -7.17 -18.22
N PRO A 127 -16.54 -7.37 -17.12
CA PRO A 127 -17.99 -7.19 -17.10
C PRO A 127 -18.40 -5.71 -17.34
N ASP A 128 -17.52 -4.76 -17.01
CA ASP A 128 -17.66 -3.33 -17.25
C ASP A 128 -17.55 -2.94 -18.73
N LYS A 129 -17.14 -3.89 -19.59
CA LYS A 129 -16.97 -3.69 -21.06
C LYS A 129 -16.13 -2.47 -21.42
N MET A 130 -15.23 -2.02 -20.56
CA MET A 130 -14.36 -0.87 -20.83
C MET A 130 -13.32 -1.22 -21.90
N PRO A 131 -13.25 -0.48 -23.02
CA PRO A 131 -12.23 -0.72 -24.05
C PRO A 131 -10.81 -0.53 -23.48
N PRO A 132 -9.83 -1.39 -23.86
CA PRO A 132 -8.46 -1.32 -23.33
C PRO A 132 -7.79 0.05 -23.51
N ALA A 133 -8.02 0.73 -24.63
CA ALA A 133 -7.49 2.08 -24.87
C ALA A 133 -8.04 3.12 -23.87
N ARG A 134 -9.35 3.05 -23.57
CA ARG A 134 -9.98 3.91 -22.54
C ARG A 134 -9.46 3.57 -21.15
N GLN A 135 -9.31 2.30 -20.86
CA GLN A 135 -8.76 1.83 -19.58
C GLN A 135 -7.35 2.40 -19.34
N LEU A 136 -6.46 2.35 -20.34
CA LEU A 136 -5.12 2.96 -20.26
C LEU A 136 -5.16 4.47 -20.02
N SER A 137 -6.08 5.18 -20.67
CA SER A 137 -6.26 6.61 -20.48
C SER A 137 -6.70 6.94 -19.05
N GLU A 138 -7.67 6.21 -18.50
CA GLU A 138 -8.14 6.40 -17.13
C GLU A 138 -7.08 6.01 -16.08
N ILE A 139 -6.34 4.92 -16.31
CA ILE A 139 -5.21 4.53 -15.47
C ILE A 139 -4.19 5.67 -15.43
N ARG A 140 -3.76 6.17 -16.60
CA ARG A 140 -2.78 7.24 -16.66
C ARG A 140 -3.24 8.48 -15.90
N ARG A 141 -4.48 8.92 -16.11
CA ARG A 141 -5.03 10.11 -15.44
C ARG A 141 -4.98 9.95 -13.91
N LYS A 142 -5.54 8.83 -13.40
CA LYS A 142 -5.60 8.58 -11.95
C LYS A 142 -4.21 8.40 -11.31
N VAL A 143 -3.32 7.70 -12.00
CA VAL A 143 -1.96 7.49 -11.49
C VAL A 143 -1.18 8.80 -11.46
N THR A 144 -1.35 9.68 -12.47
CA THR A 144 -0.69 11.01 -12.42
C THR A 144 -1.14 11.80 -11.20
N GLU A 145 -2.44 11.81 -10.89
CA GLU A 145 -2.99 12.51 -9.73
C GLU A 145 -2.38 11.99 -8.39
N ILE A 146 -2.35 10.66 -8.20
CA ILE A 146 -1.83 10.10 -6.94
C ILE A 146 -0.31 10.20 -6.82
N LEU A 147 0.43 10.22 -7.93
CA LEU A 147 1.88 10.45 -7.93
C LEU A 147 2.22 11.87 -7.50
N GLU A 148 1.47 12.87 -7.96
CA GLU A 148 1.64 14.25 -7.51
C GLU A 148 1.39 14.39 -6.00
N GLU A 149 0.36 13.73 -5.47
CA GLU A 149 0.09 13.66 -4.03
C GLU A 149 1.25 13.01 -3.25
N ALA A 150 1.79 11.90 -3.76
CA ALA A 150 2.90 11.16 -3.14
C ALA A 150 4.21 11.96 -3.16
N GLU A 151 4.52 12.64 -4.28
CA GLU A 151 5.70 13.50 -4.39
C GLU A 151 5.63 14.69 -3.43
N ASN A 152 4.47 15.35 -3.35
CA ASN A 152 4.26 16.46 -2.42
C ASN A 152 4.38 15.98 -0.97
N LEU A 153 3.81 14.83 -0.62
CA LEU A 153 3.98 14.23 0.72
C LEU A 153 5.46 14.03 1.06
N TRP A 154 6.24 13.50 0.11
CA TRP A 154 7.66 13.27 0.32
C TRP A 154 8.45 14.57 0.48
N ILE A 155 8.26 15.52 -0.47
CA ILE A 155 9.07 16.73 -0.56
C ILE A 155 8.71 17.71 0.57
N ASP A 156 7.42 17.90 0.82
CA ASP A 156 6.95 19.00 1.68
C ASP A 156 6.73 18.56 3.12
N THR A 157 6.60 17.23 3.37
CA THR A 157 6.28 16.72 4.71
C THR A 157 7.33 15.76 5.22
N LEU A 158 7.44 14.55 4.64
CA LEU A 158 8.23 13.47 5.24
C LEU A 158 9.73 13.77 5.26
N LYS A 159 10.26 14.28 4.17
CA LYS A 159 11.69 14.61 4.08
C LYS A 159 12.12 15.70 5.07
N PRO A 160 11.41 16.85 5.22
CA PRO A 160 11.70 17.84 6.25
C PRO A 160 11.56 17.28 7.67
N GLU A 161 10.53 16.48 7.94
CA GLU A 161 10.36 15.84 9.26
C GLU A 161 11.52 14.90 9.60
N LEU A 162 12.01 14.10 8.63
CA LEU A 162 13.19 13.24 8.79
C LEU A 162 14.44 14.05 9.10
N GLU A 163 14.64 15.19 8.45
CA GLU A 163 15.76 16.08 8.72
C GLU A 163 15.77 16.60 10.16
N THR A 164 14.60 16.89 10.75
CA THR A 164 14.49 17.27 12.18
C THR A 164 14.88 16.13 13.13
N LYS A 165 14.81 14.88 12.66
CA LYS A 165 15.21 13.68 13.42
C LYS A 165 16.63 13.21 13.12
N GLY A 166 17.41 14.01 12.36
CA GLY A 166 18.79 13.70 12.03
C GLY A 166 18.99 12.80 10.81
N ILE A 167 17.92 12.45 10.08
CA ILE A 167 17.98 11.65 8.86
C ILE A 167 17.95 12.60 7.65
N ARG A 168 19.08 12.72 6.94
CA ARG A 168 19.25 13.69 5.87
C ARG A 168 19.50 13.02 4.52
N PHE A 169 18.72 13.39 3.52
CA PHE A 169 18.94 13.01 2.11
C PHE A 169 19.78 14.08 1.41
N ALA A 170 21.07 13.83 1.29
CA ALA A 170 22.00 14.78 0.69
C ALA A 170 22.35 14.40 -0.74
N LYS A 171 22.40 15.41 -1.63
CA LYS A 171 22.99 15.23 -2.96
C LYS A 171 24.51 15.13 -2.83
N TYR A 172 25.18 14.28 -3.62
CA TYR A 172 26.63 14.13 -3.63
C TYR A 172 27.34 15.50 -3.80
N SER A 173 26.81 16.39 -4.65
CA SER A 173 27.35 17.73 -4.86
C SER A 173 27.39 18.58 -3.57
N ALA A 174 26.46 18.35 -2.65
CA ALA A 174 26.35 19.09 -1.38
C ALA A 174 27.23 18.52 -0.25
N LEU A 175 27.88 17.38 -0.47
CA LEU A 175 28.78 16.79 0.51
C LEU A 175 30.08 17.60 0.62
N ASN A 176 30.64 17.65 1.83
CA ASN A 176 31.99 18.23 2.05
C ASN A 176 33.10 17.28 1.55
N ALA A 177 34.33 17.79 1.51
CA ALA A 177 35.47 17.05 0.95
C ALA A 177 35.74 15.72 1.68
N ALA A 178 35.59 15.67 3.01
CA ALA A 178 35.78 14.45 3.78
C ALA A 178 34.71 13.41 3.48
N GLN A 179 33.44 13.83 3.41
CA GLN A 179 32.32 12.96 3.05
C GLN A 179 32.45 12.42 1.60
N LYS A 180 32.86 13.30 0.64
CA LYS A 180 33.11 12.84 -0.74
C LYS A 180 34.21 11.80 -0.81
N LYS A 181 35.31 12.01 -0.06
CA LYS A 181 36.40 11.04 0.01
C LYS A 181 35.91 9.69 0.53
N GLU A 182 35.10 9.70 1.60
CA GLU A 182 34.54 8.46 2.17
C GLU A 182 33.56 7.78 1.21
N MET A 183 32.67 8.52 0.54
CA MET A 183 31.75 7.94 -0.44
C MET A 183 32.48 7.36 -1.65
N ASN A 184 33.54 8.02 -2.12
CA ASN A 184 34.36 7.48 -3.22
C ASN A 184 35.09 6.21 -2.79
N ARG A 185 35.67 6.19 -1.57
CA ARG A 185 36.30 4.98 -1.04
C ARG A 185 35.29 3.82 -0.97
N TYR A 186 34.10 4.05 -0.41
CA TYR A 186 33.03 3.05 -0.34
C TYR A 186 32.60 2.56 -1.74
N PHE A 187 32.50 3.48 -2.70
CA PHE A 187 32.18 3.09 -4.07
C PHE A 187 33.27 2.20 -4.68
N ASP A 188 34.54 2.60 -4.54
CA ASP A 188 35.67 1.89 -5.16
C ASP A 188 35.93 0.52 -4.51
N GLU A 189 35.78 0.42 -3.20
CA GLU A 189 36.10 -0.79 -2.43
C GLU A 189 34.93 -1.78 -2.36
N ASP A 190 33.68 -1.30 -2.22
CA ASP A 190 32.53 -2.15 -1.92
C ASP A 190 31.55 -2.28 -3.10
N ILE A 191 31.31 -1.20 -3.86
CA ILE A 191 30.29 -1.18 -4.93
C ILE A 191 30.89 -1.57 -6.26
N PHE A 192 31.96 -0.88 -6.69
CA PHE A 192 32.53 -1.07 -8.02
C PHE A 192 32.96 -2.52 -8.32
N PRO A 193 33.55 -3.28 -7.38
CA PRO A 193 33.95 -4.66 -7.63
C PRO A 193 32.82 -5.64 -7.94
N VAL A 194 31.59 -5.34 -7.52
CA VAL A 194 30.41 -6.18 -7.78
C VAL A 194 29.64 -5.78 -9.04
N LEU A 195 30.00 -4.64 -9.66
CA LEU A 195 29.38 -4.18 -10.90
C LEU A 195 29.98 -4.90 -12.09
N THR A 196 29.13 -5.36 -13.01
CA THR A 196 29.53 -5.93 -14.30
C THR A 196 29.14 -4.97 -15.42
N PRO A 197 30.07 -4.17 -15.95
CA PRO A 197 29.79 -3.30 -17.09
C PRO A 197 29.28 -4.08 -18.29
N GLN A 198 28.16 -3.65 -18.87
CA GLN A 198 27.54 -4.27 -20.04
C GLN A 198 27.73 -3.36 -21.25
N ALA A 199 28.33 -3.88 -22.32
CA ALA A 199 28.36 -3.17 -23.60
C ALA A 199 27.06 -3.43 -24.37
N VAL A 200 26.42 -2.35 -24.82
CA VAL A 200 25.20 -2.41 -25.64
C VAL A 200 25.53 -1.93 -27.04
N ASP A 201 25.37 -2.80 -28.05
CA ASP A 201 25.60 -2.50 -29.46
C ASP A 201 24.63 -3.28 -30.37
N LYS A 202 24.79 -3.21 -31.68
CA LYS A 202 23.93 -3.92 -32.63
C LYS A 202 23.92 -5.44 -32.46
N GLY A 203 25.01 -6.03 -31.95
CA GLY A 203 25.16 -7.47 -31.70
C GLY A 203 24.78 -7.86 -30.26
N ARG A 204 24.66 -6.90 -29.37
CA ARG A 204 24.35 -7.09 -27.94
C ARG A 204 23.22 -6.15 -27.51
N PRO A 205 21.97 -6.62 -27.61
CA PRO A 205 20.81 -5.79 -27.25
C PRO A 205 20.83 -5.41 -25.77
N PHE A 206 20.12 -4.36 -25.43
CA PHE A 206 19.97 -3.92 -24.04
C PHE A 206 19.49 -5.07 -23.15
N PRO A 207 20.16 -5.37 -22.03
CA PRO A 207 19.82 -6.49 -21.17
C PRO A 207 18.44 -6.29 -20.54
N MET A 208 17.78 -7.39 -20.23
CA MET A 208 16.57 -7.34 -19.39
C MET A 208 16.99 -6.99 -17.97
N ILE A 209 16.51 -5.85 -17.49
CA ILE A 209 16.70 -5.43 -16.12
C ILE A 209 15.51 -5.96 -15.33
N SER A 210 15.79 -6.75 -14.28
CA SER A 210 14.75 -7.19 -13.35
C SER A 210 14.27 -6.02 -12.50
N ASN A 211 13.02 -6.09 -12.08
CA ASN A 211 12.51 -5.17 -11.07
C ASN A 211 13.15 -5.47 -9.70
N THR A 212 13.29 -4.48 -8.89
CA THR A 212 13.88 -4.60 -7.53
C THR A 212 12.90 -5.24 -6.57
#